data_caf3ecc2e029e7745a6995aa82911fdc
#
_entry.id   caf3ecc2e029e7745a6995aa82911fdc
#
_cell.length_a   1.000
_cell.length_b   1.000
_cell.length_c   1.000
_cell.angle_alpha   90.00
_cell.angle_beta   90.00
_cell.angle_gamma   90.00
#
_symmetry.space_group_name_H-M   'P 1'
#
loop_
_entity.id
_entity.type
_entity.pdbx_description
1 polymer ?
#
loop_
_entity_poly.entity_id
_entity_poly.type
_entity_poly.pdbx_seq_one_letter_code
_entity_poly.pdbx_strand_id
1 'polypeptide(L)'
;MNILANDGISPSGAQALRDSGHTLYTDFIEADQLEAFIHEHAIDGILVRSATKVRQPLIDACPNLKFIGRGGVGMDNIDVEYARNNGITVFNTPAASSQSVAELVMGHLFALARFQHDSNRQMPTRGTGDFKALKKAYGKGSELRGKTLGIVGFGRIGRSLASYALGCGMNVVAHDPFVTDGNVGVTVGGQTVTVDCPRLSLEELLSTSDMVSVHVPAQADGSAVIGAAELGQMKPGSFLANAARGGSVDEDALLAALDSGHLAGAGLDVFVGEPAPRADVLAHPKLALTPHIGAATSEAQDRIGLELAAQINALA
;
A
#
# COMPACT_ATOMS: atom_id res chain seq x y z
N MET A 1 6.37 -9.77 29.42
CA MET A 1 6.97 -8.52 28.93
C MET A 1 5.93 -7.40 29.01
N ASN A 2 6.38 -6.16 29.20
CA ASN A 2 5.55 -4.95 29.10
C ASN A 2 5.64 -4.40 27.66
N ILE A 3 4.53 -4.26 26.98
CA ILE A 3 4.47 -3.93 25.56
C ILE A 3 3.59 -2.69 25.39
N LEU A 4 4.08 -1.70 24.64
CA LEU A 4 3.30 -0.53 24.22
C LEU A 4 2.89 -0.68 22.75
N ALA A 5 1.60 -0.77 22.48
CA ALA A 5 1.05 -0.69 21.14
C ALA A 5 0.61 0.75 20.83
N ASN A 6 1.58 1.63 20.57
CA ASN A 6 1.35 3.08 20.50
C ASN A 6 0.39 3.50 19.38
N ASP A 7 0.46 2.83 18.22
CA ASP A 7 -0.46 3.08 17.10
C ASP A 7 -1.65 2.09 17.11
N GLY A 8 -1.88 1.43 18.26
CA GLY A 8 -2.94 0.43 18.43
C GLY A 8 -2.60 -0.95 17.84
N ILE A 9 -3.41 -1.92 18.23
CA ILE A 9 -3.40 -3.31 17.75
C ILE A 9 -4.84 -3.83 17.70
N SER A 10 -5.12 -4.82 16.84
CA SER A 10 -6.46 -5.42 16.78
C SER A 10 -6.85 -6.08 18.10
N PRO A 11 -8.17 -6.18 18.40
CA PRO A 11 -8.64 -6.87 19.60
C PRO A 11 -8.14 -8.31 19.71
N SER A 12 -8.09 -9.04 18.58
CA SER A 12 -7.59 -10.42 18.51
C SER A 12 -6.09 -10.51 18.85
N GLY A 13 -5.27 -9.59 18.30
CA GLY A 13 -3.85 -9.50 18.61
C GLY A 13 -3.59 -9.10 20.07
N ALA A 14 -4.36 -8.13 20.59
CA ALA A 14 -4.28 -7.71 21.98
C ALA A 14 -4.62 -8.86 22.93
N GLN A 15 -5.67 -9.62 22.63
CA GLN A 15 -6.06 -10.78 23.43
C GLN A 15 -4.98 -11.86 23.41
N ALA A 16 -4.42 -12.18 22.24
CA ALA A 16 -3.37 -13.18 22.10
C ALA A 16 -2.11 -12.82 22.92
N LEU A 17 -1.73 -11.53 22.99
CA LEU A 17 -0.62 -11.09 23.84
C LEU A 17 -0.94 -11.23 25.33
N ARG A 18 -2.14 -10.83 25.77
CA ARG A 18 -2.56 -10.97 27.17
C ARG A 18 -2.65 -12.43 27.61
N ASP A 19 -3.19 -13.30 26.76
CA ASP A 19 -3.30 -14.74 27.02
C ASP A 19 -1.92 -15.40 27.18
N SER A 20 -0.89 -14.83 26.54
CA SER A 20 0.50 -15.25 26.67
C SER A 20 1.22 -14.62 27.88
N GLY A 21 0.50 -13.91 28.77
CA GLY A 21 1.03 -13.35 30.01
C GLY A 21 1.80 -12.03 29.83
N HIS A 22 1.61 -11.33 28.71
CA HIS A 22 2.19 -9.99 28.52
C HIS A 22 1.29 -8.89 29.11
N THR A 23 1.91 -7.84 29.64
CA THR A 23 1.22 -6.59 29.97
C THR A 23 1.18 -5.71 28.73
N LEU A 24 -0.02 -5.30 28.31
CA LEU A 24 -0.21 -4.54 27.07
C LEU A 24 -0.83 -3.17 27.37
N TYR A 25 -0.13 -2.11 26.98
CA TYR A 25 -0.57 -0.72 26.96
C TYR A 25 -1.00 -0.35 25.53
N THR A 26 -2.17 0.30 25.39
CA THR A 26 -2.76 0.60 24.08
C THR A 26 -3.16 2.07 23.90
N ASP A 27 -2.96 2.90 24.91
CA ASP A 27 -3.21 4.34 24.80
C ASP A 27 -2.11 4.97 23.94
N PHE A 28 -2.52 5.92 23.08
CA PHE A 28 -1.57 6.65 22.24
C PHE A 28 -0.80 7.65 23.10
N ILE A 29 0.50 7.59 23.04
CA ILE A 29 1.44 8.47 23.75
C ILE A 29 2.08 9.40 22.73
N GLU A 30 2.01 10.70 22.97
CA GLU A 30 2.62 11.70 22.11
C GLU A 30 4.15 11.59 22.10
N ALA A 31 4.78 12.02 20.99
CA ALA A 31 6.20 11.80 20.76
C ALA A 31 7.11 12.41 21.85
N ASP A 32 6.72 13.54 22.43
CA ASP A 32 7.45 14.23 23.51
C ASP A 32 7.30 13.54 24.89
N GLN A 33 6.31 12.67 25.05
CA GLN A 33 6.05 11.92 26.28
C GLN A 33 6.48 10.44 26.19
N LEU A 34 6.80 9.97 24.98
CA LEU A 34 7.03 8.56 24.70
C LEU A 34 8.23 7.98 25.47
N GLU A 35 9.34 8.69 25.55
CA GLU A 35 10.52 8.32 26.32
C GLU A 35 10.18 8.12 27.80
N ALA A 36 9.54 9.14 28.41
CA ALA A 36 9.16 9.10 29.82
C ALA A 36 8.23 7.92 30.13
N PHE A 37 7.25 7.67 29.26
CA PHE A 37 6.33 6.55 29.39
C PHE A 37 7.02 5.18 29.31
N ILE A 38 7.96 5.03 28.37
CA ILE A 38 8.76 3.80 28.22
C ILE A 38 9.55 3.50 29.50
N HIS A 39 10.15 4.50 30.11
CA HIS A 39 10.90 4.35 31.36
C HIS A 39 9.98 4.06 32.54
N GLU A 40 8.92 4.84 32.73
CA GLU A 40 7.99 4.73 33.87
C GLU A 40 7.34 3.34 33.94
N HIS A 41 6.96 2.81 32.80
CA HIS A 41 6.28 1.50 32.71
C HIS A 41 7.21 0.33 32.40
N ALA A 42 8.54 0.57 32.37
CA ALA A 42 9.55 -0.43 32.03
C ALA A 42 9.17 -1.23 30.76
N ILE A 43 8.86 -0.50 29.67
CA ILE A 43 8.43 -1.12 28.41
C ILE A 43 9.57 -1.92 27.78
N ASP A 44 9.31 -3.19 27.53
CA ASP A 44 10.25 -4.12 26.87
C ASP A 44 10.23 -3.98 25.34
N GLY A 45 9.11 -3.59 24.76
CA GLY A 45 8.97 -3.44 23.32
C GLY A 45 7.81 -2.55 22.90
N ILE A 46 7.98 -1.94 21.72
CA ILE A 46 7.00 -1.02 21.15
C ILE A 46 6.45 -1.58 19.83
N LEU A 47 5.12 -1.51 19.68
CA LEU A 47 4.41 -1.79 18.44
C LEU A 47 3.95 -0.48 17.83
N VAL A 48 4.31 -0.28 16.56
CA VAL A 48 3.97 0.94 15.82
C VAL A 48 3.34 0.61 14.47
N ARG A 49 2.67 1.60 13.88
CA ARG A 49 2.19 1.55 12.50
C ARG A 49 2.87 2.68 11.70
N SER A 50 2.13 3.71 11.28
CA SER A 50 2.67 4.82 10.49
C SER A 50 2.79 6.13 11.28
N ALA A 51 2.05 6.30 12.37
CA ALA A 51 2.03 7.55 13.13
C ALA A 51 3.28 7.74 13.99
N THR A 52 3.66 6.71 14.75
CA THR A 52 4.81 6.77 15.64
C THR A 52 6.12 6.59 14.89
N LYS A 53 7.08 7.50 15.10
CA LYS A 53 8.43 7.42 14.56
C LYS A 53 9.39 6.91 15.63
N VAL A 54 10.13 5.84 15.32
CA VAL A 54 11.16 5.27 16.20
C VAL A 54 12.52 5.55 15.57
N ARG A 55 13.06 6.71 15.89
CA ARG A 55 14.32 7.22 15.35
C ARG A 55 15.45 7.08 16.37
N GLN A 56 16.68 7.28 15.90
CA GLN A 56 17.89 7.19 16.72
C GLN A 56 17.76 7.87 18.09
N PRO A 57 17.26 9.12 18.24
CA PRO A 57 17.18 9.75 19.57
C PRO A 57 16.32 8.95 20.58
N LEU A 58 15.20 8.37 20.15
CA LEU A 58 14.36 7.55 21.01
C LEU A 58 15.04 6.22 21.35
N ILE A 59 15.74 5.62 20.38
CA ILE A 59 16.48 4.36 20.59
C ILE A 59 17.59 4.57 21.61
N ASP A 60 18.37 5.66 21.50
CA ASP A 60 19.44 6.00 22.43
C ASP A 60 18.92 6.29 23.85
N ALA A 61 17.77 6.97 23.93
CA ALA A 61 17.12 7.28 25.20
C ALA A 61 16.54 6.04 25.89
N CYS A 62 16.17 4.99 25.13
CA CYS A 62 15.50 3.81 25.65
C CYS A 62 16.32 2.51 25.45
N PRO A 63 17.51 2.37 26.05
CA PRO A 63 18.43 1.25 25.81
C PRO A 63 17.89 -0.11 26.30
N ASN A 64 16.82 -0.12 27.10
CA ASN A 64 16.20 -1.33 27.63
C ASN A 64 15.15 -1.94 26.68
N LEU A 65 14.84 -1.27 25.55
CA LEU A 65 13.95 -1.84 24.54
C LEU A 65 14.58 -3.09 23.91
N LYS A 66 13.82 -4.18 23.90
CA LYS A 66 14.22 -5.47 23.36
C LYS A 66 13.77 -5.64 21.91
N PHE A 67 12.62 -5.07 21.56
CA PHE A 67 12.09 -5.19 20.21
C PHE A 67 11.26 -3.97 19.78
N ILE A 68 11.18 -3.79 18.46
CA ILE A 68 10.29 -2.85 17.76
C ILE A 68 9.52 -3.66 16.73
N GLY A 69 8.20 -3.76 16.88
CA GLY A 69 7.30 -4.43 15.94
C GLY A 69 6.53 -3.43 15.09
N ARG A 70 6.56 -3.57 13.77
CA ARG A 70 5.79 -2.72 12.87
C ARG A 70 4.59 -3.47 12.31
N GLY A 71 3.38 -3.03 12.63
CA GLY A 71 2.14 -3.57 12.07
C GLY A 71 1.93 -3.11 10.62
N GLY A 72 2.47 -3.87 9.67
CA GLY A 72 2.38 -3.63 8.22
C GLY A 72 3.69 -3.90 7.49
N VAL A 73 3.81 -3.49 6.22
CA VAL A 73 4.92 -3.87 5.33
C VAL A 73 6.14 -2.94 5.46
N GLY A 74 5.93 -1.64 5.27
CA GLY A 74 7.03 -0.67 5.27
C GLY A 74 7.52 -0.35 6.67
N MET A 75 8.79 -0.04 6.81
CA MET A 75 9.43 0.33 8.08
C MET A 75 10.07 1.71 7.99
N ASP A 76 9.58 2.57 7.11
CA ASP A 76 10.16 3.88 6.79
C ASP A 76 10.16 4.85 8.00
N ASN A 77 9.33 4.59 9.00
CA ASN A 77 9.25 5.35 10.25
C ASN A 77 10.18 4.84 11.36
N ILE A 78 10.98 3.79 11.10
CA ILE A 78 11.91 3.16 12.06
C ILE A 78 13.33 3.25 11.52
N ASP A 79 14.31 3.61 12.35
CA ASP A 79 15.73 3.51 12.01
C ASP A 79 16.22 2.06 12.25
N VAL A 80 15.80 1.17 11.33
CA VAL A 80 15.91 -0.30 11.46
C VAL A 80 17.36 -0.76 11.67
N GLU A 81 18.26 -0.32 10.81
CA GLU A 81 19.69 -0.69 10.89
C GLU A 81 20.30 -0.22 12.22
N TYR A 82 19.97 1.01 12.63
CA TYR A 82 20.44 1.57 13.88
C TYR A 82 19.92 0.77 15.09
N ALA A 83 18.64 0.46 15.12
CA ALA A 83 18.05 -0.35 16.19
C ALA A 83 18.70 -1.74 16.30
N ARG A 84 18.88 -2.42 15.16
CA ARG A 84 19.52 -3.73 15.11
C ARG A 84 20.97 -3.70 15.59
N ASN A 85 21.73 -2.69 15.21
CA ASN A 85 23.13 -2.50 15.65
C ASN A 85 23.22 -2.24 17.16
N ASN A 86 22.16 -1.76 17.80
CA ASN A 86 22.03 -1.60 19.25
C ASN A 86 21.36 -2.80 19.96
N GLY A 87 21.24 -3.96 19.28
CA GLY A 87 20.73 -5.21 19.86
C GLY A 87 19.21 -5.29 19.96
N ILE A 88 18.48 -4.36 19.35
CA ILE A 88 17.01 -4.37 19.33
C ILE A 88 16.51 -5.21 18.17
N THR A 89 15.65 -6.18 18.45
CA THR A 89 15.00 -6.98 17.39
C THR A 89 13.95 -6.14 16.67
N VAL A 90 14.06 -6.00 15.33
CA VAL A 90 13.08 -5.26 14.53
C VAL A 90 12.41 -6.19 13.54
N PHE A 91 11.09 -6.24 13.57
CA PHE A 91 10.26 -7.07 12.70
C PHE A 91 9.01 -6.34 12.20
N ASN A 92 8.39 -6.87 11.15
CA ASN A 92 7.16 -6.36 10.56
C ASN A 92 6.22 -7.51 10.16
N THR A 93 5.04 -7.16 9.59
CA THR A 93 4.02 -8.13 9.14
C THR A 93 3.80 -8.04 7.63
N PRO A 94 4.74 -8.59 6.81
CA PRO A 94 4.77 -8.35 5.38
C PRO A 94 3.70 -9.10 4.58
N ALA A 95 3.07 -10.13 5.17
CA ALA A 95 2.08 -10.95 4.47
C ALA A 95 0.64 -10.52 4.75
N ALA A 96 0.38 -10.00 5.95
CA ALA A 96 -0.96 -9.83 6.50
C ALA A 96 -1.89 -8.91 5.69
N SER A 97 -1.36 -7.87 5.04
CA SER A 97 -2.14 -6.87 4.31
C SER A 97 -2.11 -7.02 2.78
N SER A 98 -1.40 -8.01 2.24
CA SER A 98 -1.17 -8.12 0.79
C SER A 98 -2.47 -8.20 -0.02
N GLN A 99 -3.44 -8.98 0.46
CA GLN A 99 -4.74 -9.12 -0.16
C GLN A 99 -5.53 -7.79 -0.15
N SER A 100 -5.58 -7.12 1.00
CA SER A 100 -6.34 -5.87 1.14
C SER A 100 -5.83 -4.77 0.22
N VAL A 101 -4.50 -4.63 0.09
CA VAL A 101 -3.90 -3.68 -0.86
C VAL A 101 -4.26 -4.03 -2.30
N ALA A 102 -4.20 -5.32 -2.67
CA ALA A 102 -4.55 -5.79 -4.00
C ALA A 102 -6.04 -5.51 -4.34
N GLU A 103 -6.94 -5.71 -3.39
CA GLU A 103 -8.38 -5.41 -3.55
C GLU A 103 -8.62 -3.90 -3.72
N LEU A 104 -7.93 -3.05 -2.95
CA LEU A 104 -8.03 -1.59 -3.12
C LEU A 104 -7.56 -1.16 -4.52
N VAL A 105 -6.43 -1.71 -4.99
CA VAL A 105 -5.93 -1.42 -6.35
C VAL A 105 -6.93 -1.84 -7.41
N MET A 106 -7.54 -3.04 -7.31
CA MET A 106 -8.62 -3.44 -8.22
C MET A 106 -9.80 -2.45 -8.16
N GLY A 107 -10.16 -1.97 -6.96
CA GLY A 107 -11.16 -0.92 -6.77
C GLY A 107 -10.82 0.36 -7.53
N HIS A 108 -9.57 0.83 -7.46
CA HIS A 108 -9.10 1.98 -8.25
C HIS A 108 -9.19 1.72 -9.77
N LEU A 109 -8.77 0.55 -10.24
CA LEU A 109 -8.82 0.20 -11.66
C LEU A 109 -10.26 0.18 -12.18
N PHE A 110 -11.21 -0.39 -11.43
CA PHE A 110 -12.64 -0.34 -11.76
C PHE A 110 -13.19 1.07 -11.72
N ALA A 111 -12.82 1.87 -10.71
CA ALA A 111 -13.27 3.25 -10.58
C ALA A 111 -12.80 4.13 -11.75
N LEU A 112 -11.56 3.96 -12.19
CA LEU A 112 -10.99 4.65 -13.34
C LEU A 112 -11.65 4.21 -14.66
N ALA A 113 -11.70 2.90 -14.92
CA ALA A 113 -12.24 2.37 -16.16
C ALA A 113 -13.73 2.73 -16.37
N ARG A 114 -14.48 2.96 -15.31
CA ARG A 114 -15.92 3.24 -15.32
C ARG A 114 -16.27 4.64 -14.84
N PHE A 115 -15.29 5.54 -14.67
CA PHE A 115 -15.48 6.92 -14.19
C PHE A 115 -16.22 7.01 -12.84
N GLN A 116 -16.15 6.00 -11.99
CA GLN A 116 -16.89 5.97 -10.74
C GLN A 116 -16.46 7.09 -9.79
N HIS A 117 -15.14 7.37 -9.72
CA HIS A 117 -14.58 8.41 -8.87
C HIS A 117 -15.12 9.81 -9.21
N ASP A 118 -15.20 10.17 -10.51
CA ASP A 118 -15.68 11.47 -10.95
C ASP A 118 -17.21 11.52 -10.96
N SER A 119 -17.88 10.51 -11.49
CA SER A 119 -19.35 10.46 -11.50
C SER A 119 -19.94 10.56 -10.08
N ASN A 120 -19.31 9.91 -9.09
CA ASN A 120 -19.72 10.00 -7.69
C ASN A 120 -19.58 11.41 -7.11
N ARG A 121 -18.59 12.18 -7.56
CA ARG A 121 -18.42 13.61 -7.18
C ARG A 121 -19.48 14.51 -7.82
N GLN A 122 -19.90 14.23 -9.07
CA GLN A 122 -20.81 15.07 -9.85
C GLN A 122 -22.29 14.76 -9.57
N MET A 123 -22.65 13.51 -9.33
CA MET A 123 -24.05 13.11 -9.15
C MET A 123 -24.79 13.86 -8.04
N PRO A 124 -24.24 14.07 -6.82
CA PRO A 124 -24.95 14.79 -5.76
C PRO A 124 -25.35 16.21 -6.11
N THR A 125 -24.54 16.92 -6.89
CA THR A 125 -24.72 18.35 -7.21
C THR A 125 -25.42 18.58 -8.55
N ARG A 126 -25.22 17.69 -9.53
CA ARG A 126 -25.68 17.89 -10.92
C ARG A 126 -26.72 16.85 -11.39
N GLY A 127 -26.90 15.75 -10.64
CA GLY A 127 -27.71 14.61 -11.08
C GLY A 127 -29.15 14.96 -11.39
N THR A 128 -29.78 15.86 -10.66
CA THR A 128 -31.17 16.25 -10.89
C THR A 128 -31.33 17.11 -12.15
N GLY A 129 -30.44 18.08 -12.41
CA GLY A 129 -30.54 19.01 -13.54
C GLY A 129 -29.90 18.49 -14.83
N ASP A 130 -28.74 17.83 -14.71
CA ASP A 130 -27.86 17.51 -15.84
C ASP A 130 -27.76 15.99 -16.14
N PHE A 131 -28.69 15.17 -15.69
CA PHE A 131 -28.60 13.70 -15.77
C PHE A 131 -28.25 13.18 -17.17
N LYS A 132 -28.87 13.74 -18.22
CA LYS A 132 -28.59 13.33 -19.60
C LYS A 132 -27.17 13.65 -20.05
N ALA A 133 -26.64 14.80 -19.61
CA ALA A 133 -25.27 15.24 -19.91
C ALA A 133 -24.27 14.35 -19.20
N LEU A 134 -24.47 14.05 -17.90
CA LEU A 134 -23.64 13.13 -17.12
C LEU A 134 -23.65 11.71 -17.71
N LYS A 135 -24.84 11.19 -18.07
CA LYS A 135 -24.94 9.88 -18.74
C LYS A 135 -24.14 9.83 -20.04
N LYS A 136 -24.15 10.91 -20.83
CA LYS A 136 -23.37 11.00 -22.07
C LYS A 136 -21.87 11.10 -21.77
N ALA A 137 -21.46 11.89 -20.80
CA ALA A 137 -20.06 12.08 -20.41
C ALA A 137 -19.42 10.75 -19.96
N TYR A 138 -20.13 9.98 -19.14
CA TYR A 138 -19.63 8.70 -18.56
C TYR A 138 -19.99 7.45 -19.37
N GLY A 139 -20.59 7.62 -20.56
CA GLY A 139 -21.04 6.51 -21.40
C GLY A 139 -19.94 5.78 -22.19
N LYS A 140 -18.66 6.17 -22.02
CA LYS A 140 -17.52 5.62 -22.75
C LYS A 140 -16.53 4.87 -21.85
N GLY A 141 -17.02 4.25 -20.80
CA GLY A 141 -16.19 3.42 -19.92
C GLY A 141 -15.65 2.18 -20.61
N SER A 142 -14.58 1.62 -20.05
CA SER A 142 -13.91 0.42 -20.54
C SER A 142 -14.22 -0.79 -19.66
N GLU A 143 -14.20 -1.99 -20.24
CA GLU A 143 -14.17 -3.25 -19.50
C GLU A 143 -12.73 -3.65 -19.20
N LEU A 144 -12.51 -4.35 -18.07
CA LEU A 144 -11.19 -4.85 -17.70
C LEU A 144 -10.87 -6.19 -18.41
N ARG A 145 -11.91 -6.99 -18.74
CA ARG A 145 -11.72 -8.27 -19.42
C ARG A 145 -10.94 -8.10 -20.73
N GLY A 146 -9.92 -8.94 -20.91
CA GLY A 146 -9.04 -8.91 -22.07
C GLY A 146 -8.02 -7.76 -22.10
N LYS A 147 -8.06 -6.83 -21.14
CA LYS A 147 -7.04 -5.80 -20.97
C LYS A 147 -5.80 -6.37 -20.29
N THR A 148 -4.65 -5.77 -20.56
CA THR A 148 -3.37 -6.16 -19.95
C THR A 148 -3.08 -5.28 -18.74
N LEU A 149 -2.86 -5.91 -17.59
CA LEU A 149 -2.34 -5.29 -16.38
C LEU A 149 -0.83 -5.57 -16.26
N GLY A 150 -0.03 -4.52 -16.29
CA GLY A 150 1.39 -4.56 -15.97
C GLY A 150 1.61 -4.33 -14.48
N ILE A 151 2.36 -5.22 -13.83
CA ILE A 151 2.64 -5.15 -12.39
C ILE A 151 4.14 -4.88 -12.21
N VAL A 152 4.49 -3.69 -11.71
CA VAL A 152 5.85 -3.29 -11.35
C VAL A 152 6.09 -3.58 -9.88
N GLY A 153 6.93 -4.60 -9.60
CA GLY A 153 7.10 -5.20 -8.28
C GLY A 153 6.20 -6.44 -8.10
N PHE A 154 6.77 -7.64 -8.27
CA PHE A 154 6.01 -8.90 -8.28
C PHE A 154 6.20 -9.70 -6.99
N GLY A 155 6.24 -8.98 -5.86
CA GLY A 155 6.24 -9.56 -4.51
C GLY A 155 4.86 -10.05 -4.07
N ARG A 156 4.62 -10.13 -2.75
CA ARG A 156 3.35 -10.63 -2.19
C ARG A 156 2.12 -9.86 -2.68
N ILE A 157 2.18 -8.51 -2.67
CA ILE A 157 1.07 -7.65 -3.11
C ILE A 157 0.85 -7.80 -4.62
N GLY A 158 1.91 -7.72 -5.42
CA GLY A 158 1.82 -7.88 -6.88
C GLY A 158 1.21 -9.22 -7.29
N ARG A 159 1.59 -10.31 -6.64
CA ARG A 159 1.00 -11.66 -6.88
C ARG A 159 -0.46 -11.74 -6.43
N SER A 160 -0.83 -11.13 -5.30
CA SER A 160 -2.23 -11.04 -4.89
C SER A 160 -3.06 -10.26 -5.91
N LEU A 161 -2.55 -9.12 -6.40
CA LEU A 161 -3.20 -8.33 -7.44
C LEU A 161 -3.34 -9.13 -8.75
N ALA A 162 -2.29 -9.84 -9.16
CA ALA A 162 -2.33 -10.71 -10.34
C ALA A 162 -3.44 -11.75 -10.24
N SER A 163 -3.61 -12.38 -9.07
CA SER A 163 -4.68 -13.37 -8.84
C SER A 163 -6.08 -12.77 -9.06
N TYR A 164 -6.34 -11.56 -8.54
CA TYR A 164 -7.62 -10.87 -8.75
C TYR A 164 -7.82 -10.45 -10.21
N ALA A 165 -6.79 -9.89 -10.84
CA ALA A 165 -6.85 -9.46 -12.24
C ALA A 165 -7.13 -10.63 -13.19
N LEU A 166 -6.46 -11.76 -13.00
CA LEU A 166 -6.71 -13.01 -13.75
C LEU A 166 -8.14 -13.50 -13.50
N GLY A 167 -8.65 -13.44 -12.26
CA GLY A 167 -10.04 -13.77 -11.94
C GLY A 167 -11.07 -12.87 -12.63
N CYS A 168 -10.71 -11.61 -12.93
CA CYS A 168 -11.51 -10.67 -13.71
C CYS A 168 -11.35 -10.86 -15.23
N GLY A 169 -10.56 -11.83 -15.68
CA GLY A 169 -10.31 -12.10 -17.09
C GLY A 169 -9.35 -11.14 -17.77
N MET A 170 -8.48 -10.47 -17.01
CA MET A 170 -7.39 -9.66 -17.55
C MET A 170 -6.20 -10.54 -17.95
N ASN A 171 -5.36 -10.05 -18.84
CA ASN A 171 -4.01 -10.55 -19.03
C ASN A 171 -3.09 -9.87 -18.00
N VAL A 172 -2.12 -10.60 -17.46
CA VAL A 172 -1.17 -10.06 -16.48
C VAL A 172 0.25 -10.25 -16.99
N VAL A 173 1.05 -9.19 -16.95
CA VAL A 173 2.50 -9.21 -17.17
C VAL A 173 3.20 -8.56 -15.97
N ALA A 174 4.42 -8.98 -15.66
CA ALA A 174 5.13 -8.54 -14.48
C ALA A 174 6.56 -8.08 -14.77
N HIS A 175 7.00 -7.09 -14.02
CA HIS A 175 8.40 -6.68 -13.94
C HIS A 175 8.87 -6.68 -12.49
N ASP A 176 9.93 -7.45 -12.20
CA ASP A 176 10.61 -7.44 -10.90
C ASP A 176 12.04 -7.94 -11.11
N PRO A 177 13.09 -7.16 -10.78
CA PRO A 177 14.47 -7.58 -10.98
C PRO A 177 14.92 -8.67 -10.00
N PHE A 178 14.20 -8.90 -8.91
CA PHE A 178 14.58 -9.83 -7.83
C PHE A 178 13.75 -11.12 -7.82
N VAL A 179 12.61 -11.14 -8.47
CA VAL A 179 11.71 -12.29 -8.51
C VAL A 179 11.97 -13.11 -9.78
N THR A 180 12.23 -14.40 -9.63
CA THR A 180 12.64 -15.29 -10.73
C THR A 180 11.52 -16.07 -11.38
N ASP A 181 10.34 -16.21 -10.73
CA ASP A 181 9.19 -16.93 -11.27
C ASP A 181 7.95 -16.04 -11.40
N GLY A 182 7.09 -16.35 -12.36
CA GLY A 182 5.83 -15.66 -12.64
C GLY A 182 4.59 -16.34 -12.04
N ASN A 183 4.76 -17.38 -11.25
CA ASN A 183 3.67 -18.25 -10.79
C ASN A 183 2.71 -17.53 -9.84
N VAL A 184 1.42 -17.59 -10.13
CA VAL A 184 0.33 -17.03 -9.34
C VAL A 184 -0.75 -18.08 -9.13
N GLY A 185 -1.12 -18.33 -7.88
CA GLY A 185 -2.28 -19.16 -7.54
C GLY A 185 -3.57 -18.36 -7.70
N VAL A 186 -4.47 -18.83 -8.57
CA VAL A 186 -5.81 -18.27 -8.72
C VAL A 186 -6.83 -19.28 -8.17
N THR A 187 -7.55 -18.90 -7.12
CA THR A 187 -8.55 -19.77 -6.48
C THR A 187 -9.93 -19.50 -7.05
N VAL A 188 -10.56 -20.51 -7.62
CA VAL A 188 -11.91 -20.47 -8.19
C VAL A 188 -12.69 -21.68 -7.69
N GLY A 189 -13.83 -21.45 -7.03
CA GLY A 189 -14.69 -22.54 -6.54
C GLY A 189 -14.00 -23.51 -5.56
N GLY A 190 -13.03 -23.00 -4.76
CA GLY A 190 -12.25 -23.79 -3.81
C GLY A 190 -11.08 -24.56 -4.44
N GLN A 191 -10.86 -24.47 -5.75
CA GLN A 191 -9.71 -25.04 -6.45
C GLN A 191 -8.70 -23.94 -6.79
N THR A 192 -7.42 -24.22 -6.60
CA THR A 192 -6.34 -23.30 -6.97
C THR A 192 -5.68 -23.77 -8.24
N VAL A 193 -5.67 -22.92 -9.26
CA VAL A 193 -4.96 -23.10 -10.52
C VAL A 193 -3.72 -22.21 -10.51
N THR A 194 -2.57 -22.75 -10.86
CA THR A 194 -1.36 -21.94 -11.02
C THR A 194 -1.29 -21.41 -12.46
N VAL A 195 -1.13 -20.09 -12.57
CA VAL A 195 -0.95 -19.38 -13.84
C VAL A 195 0.42 -18.75 -13.83
N ASP A 196 1.20 -18.94 -14.89
CA ASP A 196 2.48 -18.27 -15.08
C ASP A 196 2.26 -16.93 -15.79
N CYS A 197 2.57 -15.82 -15.11
CA CYS A 197 2.50 -14.47 -15.66
C CYS A 197 3.83 -14.14 -16.36
N PRO A 198 3.82 -13.79 -17.67
CA PRO A 198 5.02 -13.41 -18.40
C PRO A 198 5.79 -12.29 -17.71
N ARG A 199 7.11 -12.46 -17.60
CA ARG A 199 8.01 -11.45 -17.04
C ARG A 199 8.69 -10.68 -18.17
N LEU A 200 8.55 -9.36 -18.11
CA LEU A 200 9.02 -8.46 -19.13
C LEU A 200 10.06 -7.47 -18.58
N SER A 201 10.82 -6.83 -19.43
CA SER A 201 11.53 -5.61 -19.07
C SER A 201 10.54 -4.53 -18.65
N LEU A 202 10.98 -3.51 -17.93
CA LEU A 202 10.10 -2.40 -17.55
C LEU A 202 9.53 -1.71 -18.80
N GLU A 203 10.36 -1.44 -19.79
CA GLU A 203 9.98 -0.81 -21.06
C GLU A 203 8.89 -1.61 -21.79
N GLU A 204 9.09 -2.93 -21.94
CA GLU A 204 8.10 -3.81 -22.60
C GLU A 204 6.78 -3.86 -21.83
N LEU A 205 6.85 -3.92 -20.49
CA LEU A 205 5.66 -3.90 -19.64
C LEU A 205 4.88 -2.60 -19.84
N LEU A 206 5.55 -1.45 -19.76
CA LEU A 206 4.91 -0.13 -19.89
C LEU A 206 4.26 0.05 -21.27
N SER A 207 4.97 -0.33 -22.35
CA SER A 207 4.50 -0.15 -23.72
C SER A 207 3.37 -1.10 -24.13
N THR A 208 3.21 -2.23 -23.43
CA THR A 208 2.19 -3.25 -23.76
C THR A 208 0.96 -3.22 -22.86
N SER A 209 1.04 -2.60 -21.68
CA SER A 209 -0.02 -2.63 -20.68
C SER A 209 -1.09 -1.56 -20.90
N ASP A 210 -2.36 -1.93 -20.72
CA ASP A 210 -3.48 -0.99 -20.70
C ASP A 210 -3.64 -0.33 -19.32
N MET A 211 -3.16 -1.00 -18.28
CA MET A 211 -3.15 -0.54 -16.90
C MET A 211 -1.82 -0.95 -16.27
N VAL A 212 -1.24 -0.08 -15.46
CA VAL A 212 0.02 -0.35 -14.73
C VAL A 212 -0.22 -0.16 -13.24
N SER A 213 0.29 -1.07 -12.41
CA SER A 213 0.25 -0.93 -10.96
C SER A 213 1.64 -1.08 -10.36
N VAL A 214 1.97 -0.20 -9.39
CA VAL A 214 3.29 -0.11 -8.76
C VAL A 214 3.24 -0.70 -7.36
N HIS A 215 4.18 -1.63 -7.07
CA HIS A 215 4.29 -2.36 -5.79
C HIS A 215 5.74 -2.50 -5.33
N VAL A 216 6.53 -1.47 -5.52
CA VAL A 216 7.94 -1.41 -5.14
C VAL A 216 8.14 -0.58 -3.86
N PRO A 217 9.20 -0.85 -3.06
CA PRO A 217 9.58 0.03 -1.95
C PRO A 217 10.03 1.40 -2.48
N ALA A 218 10.12 2.38 -1.57
CA ALA A 218 10.78 3.65 -1.89
C ALA A 218 12.25 3.39 -2.28
N GLN A 219 12.74 4.13 -3.28
CA GLN A 219 14.16 4.06 -3.65
C GLN A 219 15.02 4.73 -2.57
N ALA A 220 16.19 4.16 -2.30
CA ALA A 220 17.09 4.65 -1.26
C ALA A 220 17.61 6.09 -1.53
N ASP A 221 17.72 6.47 -2.80
CA ASP A 221 18.12 7.80 -3.25
C ASP A 221 16.95 8.79 -3.38
N GLY A 222 15.71 8.34 -3.08
CA GLY A 222 14.49 9.14 -3.18
C GLY A 222 13.96 9.33 -4.61
N SER A 223 14.59 8.69 -5.61
CA SER A 223 14.11 8.78 -7.00
C SER A 223 12.82 8.01 -7.21
N ALA A 224 12.00 8.45 -8.17
CA ALA A 224 10.82 7.73 -8.60
C ALA A 224 11.21 6.55 -9.51
N VAL A 225 10.52 5.42 -9.34
CA VAL A 225 10.64 4.27 -10.26
C VAL A 225 9.88 4.54 -11.56
N ILE A 226 8.80 5.29 -11.47
CA ILE A 226 7.99 5.73 -12.61
C ILE A 226 8.08 7.25 -12.69
N GLY A 227 9.02 7.74 -13.48
CA GLY A 227 9.21 9.16 -13.78
C GLY A 227 8.64 9.54 -15.14
N ALA A 228 9.04 10.71 -15.65
CA ALA A 228 8.54 11.25 -16.91
C ALA A 228 8.87 10.33 -18.13
N ALA A 229 10.03 9.68 -18.12
CA ALA A 229 10.45 8.77 -19.20
C ALA A 229 9.55 7.52 -19.21
N GLU A 230 9.32 6.91 -18.05
CA GLU A 230 8.49 5.72 -17.89
C GLU A 230 7.02 6.01 -18.21
N LEU A 231 6.48 7.13 -17.71
CA LEU A 231 5.13 7.58 -18.07
C LEU A 231 4.96 7.81 -19.56
N GLY A 232 5.97 8.37 -20.23
CA GLY A 232 5.99 8.57 -21.69
C GLY A 232 6.01 7.26 -22.49
N GLN A 233 6.51 6.16 -21.92
CA GLN A 233 6.50 4.82 -22.52
C GLN A 233 5.15 4.10 -22.38
N MET A 234 4.31 4.51 -21.44
CA MET A 234 2.99 3.91 -21.26
C MET A 234 2.11 4.13 -22.47
N LYS A 235 1.20 3.20 -22.73
CA LYS A 235 0.22 3.33 -23.84
C LYS A 235 -0.61 4.60 -23.70
N PRO A 236 -0.82 5.37 -24.77
CA PRO A 236 -1.77 6.48 -24.75
C PRO A 236 -3.17 6.00 -24.32
N GLY A 237 -3.78 6.71 -23.36
CA GLY A 237 -5.08 6.37 -22.79
C GLY A 237 -5.06 5.24 -21.73
N SER A 238 -3.88 4.81 -21.30
CA SER A 238 -3.74 3.83 -20.21
C SER A 238 -3.98 4.45 -18.82
N PHE A 239 -4.05 3.58 -17.80
CA PHE A 239 -4.24 3.96 -16.40
C PHE A 239 -3.05 3.53 -15.55
N LEU A 240 -2.78 4.30 -14.50
CA LEU A 240 -1.76 3.98 -13.48
C LEU A 240 -2.42 3.80 -12.11
N ALA A 241 -1.91 2.89 -11.29
CA ALA A 241 -2.26 2.79 -9.87
C ALA A 241 -1.00 2.76 -9.00
N ASN A 242 -0.97 3.56 -7.94
CA ASN A 242 0.09 3.53 -6.92
C ASN A 242 -0.53 3.40 -5.53
N ALA A 243 -0.37 2.23 -4.93
CA ALA A 243 -0.68 1.93 -3.54
C ALA A 243 0.56 1.37 -2.80
N ALA A 244 1.77 1.74 -3.26
CA ALA A 244 3.04 1.29 -2.70
C ALA A 244 3.63 2.33 -1.75
N ARG A 245 4.23 3.40 -2.32
CA ARG A 245 4.81 4.52 -1.56
C ARG A 245 4.60 5.83 -2.32
N GLY A 246 4.39 6.92 -1.57
CA GLY A 246 4.54 8.27 -2.12
C GLY A 246 5.95 8.42 -2.69
N GLY A 247 6.09 9.04 -3.87
CA GLY A 247 7.38 9.18 -4.56
C GLY A 247 7.82 7.97 -5.39
N SER A 248 7.18 6.80 -5.32
CA SER A 248 7.43 5.72 -6.29
C SER A 248 7.02 6.11 -7.72
N VAL A 249 6.09 7.04 -7.82
CA VAL A 249 5.69 7.72 -9.06
C VAL A 249 6.00 9.21 -8.89
N ASP A 250 6.64 9.83 -9.85
CA ASP A 250 6.87 11.27 -9.89
C ASP A 250 5.53 12.01 -10.09
N GLU A 251 5.09 12.75 -9.06
CA GLU A 251 3.78 13.42 -9.07
C GLU A 251 3.71 14.54 -10.11
N ASP A 252 4.79 15.30 -10.36
CA ASP A 252 4.81 16.36 -11.37
C ASP A 252 4.70 15.78 -12.78
N ALA A 253 5.46 14.74 -13.05
CA ALA A 253 5.40 14.02 -14.32
C ALA A 253 4.03 13.34 -14.53
N LEU A 254 3.43 12.80 -13.47
CA LEU A 254 2.09 12.21 -13.52
C LEU A 254 1.04 13.26 -13.88
N LEU A 255 1.05 14.43 -13.21
CA LEU A 255 0.12 15.52 -13.53
C LEU A 255 0.28 15.97 -14.98
N ALA A 256 1.51 16.14 -15.47
CA ALA A 256 1.77 16.50 -16.87
C ALA A 256 1.23 15.44 -17.85
N ALA A 257 1.38 14.15 -17.56
CA ALA A 257 0.86 13.06 -18.39
C ALA A 257 -0.68 13.01 -18.39
N LEU A 258 -1.32 13.34 -17.28
CA LEU A 258 -2.78 13.45 -17.16
C LEU A 258 -3.32 14.67 -17.88
N ASP A 259 -2.68 15.84 -17.73
CA ASP A 259 -3.07 17.09 -18.37
C ASP A 259 -2.96 17.01 -19.90
N SER A 260 -1.88 16.46 -20.42
CA SER A 260 -1.70 16.21 -21.87
C SER A 260 -2.70 15.21 -22.44
N GLY A 261 -3.38 14.41 -21.58
CA GLY A 261 -4.25 13.32 -22.02
C GLY A 261 -3.50 12.07 -22.46
N HIS A 262 -2.19 12.00 -22.26
CA HIS A 262 -1.41 10.78 -22.49
C HIS A 262 -1.91 9.64 -21.62
N LEU A 263 -2.11 9.88 -20.32
CA LEU A 263 -2.82 8.96 -19.42
C LEU A 263 -4.29 9.35 -19.30
N ALA A 264 -5.18 8.36 -19.28
CA ALA A 264 -6.60 8.54 -19.07
C ALA A 264 -6.96 8.86 -17.62
N GLY A 265 -6.18 8.36 -16.65
CA GLY A 265 -6.36 8.59 -15.23
C GLY A 265 -5.38 7.81 -14.38
N ALA A 266 -5.31 8.14 -13.08
CA ALA A 266 -4.53 7.36 -12.12
C ALA A 266 -5.25 7.18 -10.78
N GLY A 267 -4.96 6.07 -10.08
CA GLY A 267 -5.41 5.77 -8.73
C GLY A 267 -4.26 5.90 -7.74
N LEU A 268 -4.40 6.73 -6.72
CA LEU A 268 -3.38 6.95 -5.70
C LEU A 268 -3.94 6.66 -4.32
N ASP A 269 -3.26 5.80 -3.58
CA ASP A 269 -3.49 5.57 -2.14
C ASP A 269 -2.39 6.18 -1.27
N VAL A 270 -1.28 6.59 -1.90
CA VAL A 270 -0.07 7.12 -1.25
C VAL A 270 0.41 8.38 -1.95
N PHE A 271 1.05 9.28 -1.19
CA PHE A 271 1.40 10.61 -1.65
C PHE A 271 2.78 11.06 -1.15
N VAL A 272 3.41 11.94 -1.90
CA VAL A 272 4.57 12.68 -1.39
C VAL A 272 4.09 13.67 -0.31
N GLY A 273 4.84 13.74 0.81
CA GLY A 273 4.56 14.69 1.87
C GLY A 273 3.44 14.30 2.84
N GLU A 274 3.01 13.01 2.87
CA GLU A 274 2.10 12.55 3.93
C GLU A 274 2.60 12.96 5.34
N PRO A 275 1.72 13.43 6.22
CA PRO A 275 0.24 13.44 6.15
C PRO A 275 -0.37 14.70 5.51
N ALA A 276 0.40 15.53 4.83
CA ALA A 276 -0.06 16.77 4.17
C ALA A 276 0.26 16.74 2.66
N PRO A 277 -0.46 15.92 1.86
CA PRO A 277 -0.24 15.82 0.41
C PRO A 277 -0.51 17.16 -0.30
N ARG A 278 0.07 17.32 -1.48
CA ARG A 278 -0.07 18.51 -2.34
C ARG A 278 -1.52 18.75 -2.77
N ALA A 279 -1.97 19.99 -2.66
CA ALA A 279 -3.35 20.36 -3.00
C ALA A 279 -3.68 20.21 -4.49
N ASP A 280 -2.73 20.47 -5.39
CA ASP A 280 -2.90 20.30 -6.84
C ASP A 280 -3.07 18.84 -7.24
N VAL A 281 -2.34 17.90 -6.60
CA VAL A 281 -2.54 16.46 -6.76
C VAL A 281 -3.94 16.07 -6.29
N LEU A 282 -4.34 16.48 -5.07
CA LEU A 282 -5.64 16.14 -4.50
C LEU A 282 -6.83 16.70 -5.30
N ALA A 283 -6.65 17.83 -5.98
CA ALA A 283 -7.69 18.48 -6.76
C ALA A 283 -7.83 17.97 -8.20
N HIS A 284 -6.87 17.15 -8.68
CA HIS A 284 -6.85 16.78 -10.10
C HIS A 284 -8.03 15.85 -10.47
N PRO A 285 -8.86 16.20 -11.50
CA PRO A 285 -10.13 15.51 -11.76
C PRO A 285 -9.96 14.05 -12.26
N LYS A 286 -8.82 13.71 -12.88
CA LYS A 286 -8.55 12.38 -13.39
C LYS A 286 -7.92 11.44 -12.36
N LEU A 287 -7.82 11.87 -11.09
CA LEU A 287 -7.29 11.06 -10.01
C LEU A 287 -8.41 10.44 -9.15
N ALA A 288 -8.34 9.12 -8.97
CA ALA A 288 -9.11 8.39 -7.97
C ALA A 288 -8.22 8.25 -6.71
N LEU A 289 -8.65 8.82 -5.57
CA LEU A 289 -7.81 9.00 -4.40
C LEU A 289 -8.38 8.26 -3.19
N THR A 290 -7.48 7.66 -2.40
CA THR A 290 -7.77 7.12 -1.06
C THR A 290 -6.65 7.53 -0.08
N PRO A 291 -6.95 7.73 1.23
CA PRO A 291 -6.01 8.31 2.17
C PRO A 291 -5.13 7.25 2.86
N HIS A 292 -4.30 6.54 2.10
CA HIS A 292 -3.37 5.49 2.55
C HIS A 292 -4.05 4.38 3.37
N ILE A 293 -5.11 3.82 2.80
CA ILE A 293 -5.95 2.80 3.43
C ILE A 293 -5.76 1.38 2.88
N GLY A 294 -4.77 1.15 2.03
CA GLY A 294 -4.55 -0.17 1.40
C GLY A 294 -4.50 -1.34 2.39
N ALA A 295 -3.93 -1.13 3.57
CA ALA A 295 -3.87 -2.14 4.64
C ALA A 295 -5.01 -2.01 5.68
N ALA A 296 -5.96 -1.10 5.51
CA ALA A 296 -6.93 -0.72 6.55
C ALA A 296 -8.27 -1.48 6.46
N THR A 297 -8.24 -2.79 6.28
CA THR A 297 -9.42 -3.65 6.41
C THR A 297 -9.42 -4.35 7.77
N SER A 298 -10.62 -4.68 8.29
CA SER A 298 -10.75 -5.38 9.58
C SER A 298 -9.97 -6.70 9.58
N GLU A 299 -10.07 -7.45 8.50
CA GLU A 299 -9.40 -8.74 8.34
C GLU A 299 -7.87 -8.61 8.27
N ALA A 300 -7.36 -7.56 7.59
CA ALA A 300 -5.92 -7.30 7.58
C ALA A 300 -5.42 -6.88 8.96
N GLN A 301 -6.17 -6.03 9.67
CA GLN A 301 -5.81 -5.61 11.03
C GLN A 301 -5.76 -6.79 12.00
N ASP A 302 -6.72 -7.72 11.90
CA ASP A 302 -6.70 -8.94 12.70
C ASP A 302 -5.51 -9.83 12.39
N ARG A 303 -5.21 -10.06 11.10
CA ARG A 303 -4.02 -10.82 10.69
C ARG A 303 -2.72 -10.14 11.15
N ILE A 304 -2.62 -8.81 11.02
CA ILE A 304 -1.47 -8.02 11.51
C ILE A 304 -1.28 -8.21 13.01
N GLY A 305 -2.35 -8.07 13.80
CA GLY A 305 -2.27 -8.19 15.25
C GLY A 305 -1.88 -9.60 15.70
N LEU A 306 -2.43 -10.63 15.08
CA LEU A 306 -2.08 -12.03 15.37
C LEU A 306 -0.65 -12.37 14.94
N GLU A 307 -0.19 -11.87 13.79
CA GLU A 307 1.19 -12.07 13.33
C GLU A 307 2.20 -11.39 14.26
N LEU A 308 1.91 -10.14 14.72
CA LEU A 308 2.72 -9.46 15.73
C LEU A 308 2.78 -10.27 17.03
N ALA A 309 1.63 -10.72 17.53
CA ALA A 309 1.56 -11.52 18.76
C ALA A 309 2.37 -12.81 18.64
N ALA A 310 2.29 -13.51 17.52
CA ALA A 310 3.04 -14.74 17.28
C ALA A 310 4.56 -14.49 17.27
N GLN A 311 5.01 -13.40 16.61
CA GLN A 311 6.44 -13.05 16.58
C GLN A 311 6.96 -12.65 17.97
N ILE A 312 6.18 -11.89 18.76
CA ILE A 312 6.56 -11.50 20.13
C ILE A 312 6.64 -12.71 21.05
N ASN A 313 5.67 -13.62 20.96
CA ASN A 313 5.66 -14.84 21.77
C ASN A 313 6.86 -15.74 21.46
N ALA A 314 7.41 -15.67 20.25
CA ALA A 314 8.63 -16.37 19.87
C ALA A 314 9.93 -15.72 20.40
N LEU A 315 9.88 -14.50 20.92
CA LEU A 315 11.00 -13.80 21.58
C LEU A 315 11.05 -14.05 23.09
N ALA A 316 9.97 -14.55 23.69
CA ALA A 316 9.86 -14.82 25.12
C ALA A 316 10.37 -16.22 25.46
#